data_e8f32afd206fae13bd5fad6f08887cc6
#
_entry.id   e8f32afd206fae13bd5fad6f08887cc6
#
_cell.length_a   1.000
_cell.length_b   1.000
_cell.length_c   1.000
_cell.angle_alpha   90.00
_cell.angle_beta   90.00
_cell.angle_gamma   90.00
#
_symmetry.space_group_name_H-M   'P 1'
#
loop_
_entity.id
_entity.type
_entity.pdbx_description
1 polymer ?
#
loop_
_entity_poly.entity_id
_entity_poly.type
_entity_poly.pdbx_seq_one_letter_code
_entity_poly.pdbx_strand_id
1 'polypeptide(L)'
;MRSVFLAAMAAMLVAVPAALANHIPGHGCSGCASHEEWPAITGKFKKANGGRDARYVGRRKSDELLGHHGSDVLSGRGGSDVLWGDHDPAGQPASQNDLIFGGAGNDFIYGSHGRNVINGGAGNDAISVHYGRGIVDCGPGRDIYHVAKSRKRGYKFRNCEKVDYRSERQRGGGLRPLP
;
A
#
# COMPACT_ATOMS: atom_id res chain seq x y z
N MET A 1 50.54 42.51 15.09
CA MET A 1 49.32 41.95 15.64
C MET A 1 48.38 41.63 14.50
N ARG A 2 48.22 40.36 14.15
CA ARG A 2 47.31 39.91 13.06
C ARG A 2 46.15 39.21 13.73
N SER A 3 44.96 39.83 13.67
CA SER A 3 43.71 39.25 14.16
C SER A 3 43.23 38.20 13.16
N VAL A 4 43.09 36.96 13.62
CA VAL A 4 42.48 35.86 12.87
C VAL A 4 41.03 35.88 13.16
N PHE A 5 40.18 36.23 12.18
CA PHE A 5 38.73 36.06 12.26
C PHE A 5 38.40 34.60 12.04
N LEU A 6 37.95 33.95 13.11
CA LEU A 6 37.32 32.62 13.03
C LEU A 6 35.87 32.79 12.53
N ALA A 7 35.64 32.45 11.31
CA ALA A 7 34.26 32.37 10.81
C ALA A 7 33.60 31.05 11.32
N ALA A 8 32.68 31.19 12.26
CA ALA A 8 31.87 30.11 12.69
C ALA A 8 30.83 29.77 11.59
N MET A 9 31.03 28.68 10.87
CA MET A 9 30.04 28.10 10.01
C MET A 9 28.93 27.49 10.91
N ALA A 10 27.82 28.19 11.05
CA ALA A 10 26.61 27.61 11.60
C ALA A 10 26.07 26.61 10.60
N ALA A 11 26.25 25.33 10.88
CA ALA A 11 25.55 24.27 10.16
C ALA A 11 24.04 24.41 10.46
N MET A 12 23.31 24.97 9.51
CA MET A 12 21.86 24.89 9.53
C MET A 12 21.48 23.40 9.38
N LEU A 13 21.16 22.78 10.50
CA LEU A 13 20.41 21.52 10.47
C LEU A 13 19.04 21.86 9.87
N VAL A 14 18.89 21.61 8.59
CA VAL A 14 17.55 21.51 8.00
C VAL A 14 16.91 20.29 8.65
N ALA A 15 16.08 20.52 9.66
CA ALA A 15 15.21 19.50 10.17
C ALA A 15 14.32 19.06 9.01
N VAL A 16 14.62 17.93 8.42
CA VAL A 16 13.68 17.24 7.54
C VAL A 16 12.43 17.03 8.39
N PRO A 17 11.28 17.61 8.02
CA PRO A 17 10.07 17.32 8.75
C PRO A 17 9.93 15.81 8.75
N ALA A 18 9.83 15.22 9.94
CA ALA A 18 9.47 13.82 10.07
C ALA A 18 8.22 13.65 9.20
N ALA A 19 8.35 12.86 8.14
CA ALA A 19 7.23 12.51 7.32
C ALA A 19 6.18 12.03 8.30
N LEU A 20 5.04 12.73 8.35
CA LEU A 20 3.88 12.27 9.10
C LEU A 20 3.59 10.90 8.49
N ALA A 21 4.03 9.86 9.18
CA ALA A 21 3.57 8.53 8.88
C ALA A 21 2.05 8.63 9.04
N ASN A 22 1.35 8.69 7.92
CA ASN A 22 -0.09 8.73 7.91
C ASN A 22 -0.57 7.38 8.38
N HIS A 23 -0.53 7.24 9.70
CA HIS A 23 -1.16 6.13 10.37
C HIS A 23 -2.68 6.36 10.26
N ILE A 24 -3.40 5.43 9.67
CA ILE A 24 -4.86 5.47 9.68
C ILE A 24 -5.30 5.34 11.15
N PRO A 25 -5.80 6.42 11.78
CA PRO A 25 -6.31 6.29 13.13
C PRO A 25 -7.58 5.44 13.07
N GLY A 26 -7.61 4.32 13.74
CA GLY A 26 -8.83 3.53 13.90
C GLY A 26 -8.80 2.12 13.33
N HIS A 27 -7.71 1.63 12.76
CA HIS A 27 -7.55 0.20 12.61
C HIS A 27 -7.27 -0.41 13.98
N GLY A 28 -8.35 -0.73 14.68
CA GLY A 28 -8.34 -1.35 15.99
C GLY A 28 -7.87 -2.81 15.98
N CYS A 29 -6.78 -3.09 15.32
CA CYS A 29 -6.05 -4.30 15.61
C CYS A 29 -5.09 -3.99 16.76
N SER A 30 -5.54 -4.27 17.98
CA SER A 30 -4.66 -4.36 19.14
C SER A 30 -3.47 -5.26 18.78
N GLY A 31 -2.30 -4.69 18.55
CA GLY A 31 -1.08 -5.41 18.17
C GLY A 31 -0.73 -5.46 16.69
N CYS A 32 -1.38 -4.69 15.82
CA CYS A 32 -0.82 -4.42 14.48
C CYS A 32 0.43 -3.56 14.66
N ALA A 33 1.54 -4.07 14.16
CA ALA A 33 2.76 -3.30 14.03
C ALA A 33 2.48 -2.01 13.23
N SER A 34 3.14 -0.95 13.61
CA SER A 34 3.14 0.29 12.85
C SER A 34 3.42 -0.01 11.37
N HIS A 35 2.71 0.64 10.46
CA HIS A 35 2.99 0.57 9.04
C HIS A 35 4.28 1.36 8.70
N GLU A 36 5.34 1.13 9.49
CA GLU A 36 6.64 1.79 9.32
C GLU A 36 7.29 1.50 7.96
N GLU A 37 6.74 0.54 7.24
CA GLU A 37 7.25 0.07 5.95
C GLU A 37 6.61 0.77 4.77
N TRP A 38 5.52 1.50 5.00
CA TRP A 38 4.88 2.25 3.93
C TRP A 38 5.77 3.41 3.49
N PRO A 39 5.76 3.73 2.20
CA PRO A 39 6.50 4.88 1.71
C PRO A 39 5.97 6.17 2.33
N ALA A 40 6.83 7.16 2.48
CA ALA A 40 6.38 8.49 2.88
C ALA A 40 5.39 9.03 1.84
N ILE A 41 4.18 9.32 2.26
CA ILE A 41 3.13 9.85 1.37
C ILE A 41 3.45 11.32 1.05
N THR A 42 3.80 11.57 -0.21
CA THR A 42 4.15 12.91 -0.75
C THR A 42 3.12 13.44 -1.72
N GLY A 43 2.16 12.60 -2.07
CA GLY A 43 1.10 12.87 -3.03
C GLY A 43 -0.26 13.16 -2.39
N LYS A 44 -1.27 12.46 -2.87
CA LYS A 44 -2.65 12.57 -2.38
C LYS A 44 -2.92 11.59 -1.26
N PHE A 45 -3.72 12.02 -0.33
CA PHE A 45 -4.46 11.15 0.57
C PHE A 45 -5.95 11.19 0.21
N LYS A 46 -6.55 10.03 -0.05
CA LYS A 46 -7.98 9.88 -0.33
C LYS A 46 -8.51 8.66 0.42
N LYS A 47 -9.60 8.86 1.14
CA LYS A 47 -10.28 7.84 1.91
C LYS A 47 -11.78 7.88 1.63
N ALA A 48 -12.34 6.78 1.17
CA ALA A 48 -13.77 6.62 1.02
C ALA A 48 -14.44 6.32 2.38
N ASN A 49 -15.72 6.61 2.47
CA ASN A 49 -16.55 6.30 3.63
C ASN A 49 -17.88 5.71 3.16
N GLY A 50 -18.33 4.69 3.87
CA GLY A 50 -19.60 4.01 3.57
C GLY A 50 -19.51 3.05 2.39
N GLY A 51 -20.66 2.55 1.94
CA GLY A 51 -20.77 1.50 0.93
C GLY A 51 -20.92 1.98 -0.51
N ARG A 52 -20.48 3.18 -0.84
CA ARG A 52 -20.55 3.72 -2.20
C ARG A 52 -19.25 3.45 -2.95
N ASP A 53 -19.37 3.11 -4.22
CA ASP A 53 -18.23 2.94 -5.11
C ASP A 53 -17.38 4.21 -5.18
N ALA A 54 -16.09 4.07 -4.99
CA ALA A 54 -15.14 5.18 -5.09
C ALA A 54 -14.27 5.04 -6.35
N ARG A 55 -13.88 6.18 -6.92
CA ARG A 55 -12.91 6.22 -8.00
C ARG A 55 -11.82 7.22 -7.66
N TYR A 56 -10.64 6.72 -7.35
CA TYR A 56 -9.49 7.54 -6.99
C TYR A 56 -8.35 7.34 -7.97
N VAL A 57 -7.78 8.45 -8.37
CA VAL A 57 -6.61 8.48 -9.26
C VAL A 57 -5.53 9.34 -8.63
N GLY A 58 -4.39 8.73 -8.42
CA GLY A 58 -3.18 9.32 -7.89
C GLY A 58 -2.44 10.22 -8.88
N ARG A 59 -1.18 10.50 -8.58
CA ARG A 59 -0.29 11.36 -9.36
C ARG A 59 1.00 10.62 -9.72
N ARG A 60 2.11 11.33 -9.90
CA ARG A 60 3.46 10.78 -10.03
C ARG A 60 4.23 10.97 -8.72
N LYS A 61 3.59 10.72 -7.60
CA LYS A 61 4.11 10.84 -6.25
C LYS A 61 3.51 9.72 -5.42
N SER A 62 4.11 9.42 -4.28
CA SER A 62 3.58 8.40 -3.38
C SER A 62 2.24 8.85 -2.80
N ASP A 63 1.18 8.24 -3.25
CA ASP A 63 -0.22 8.52 -2.88
C ASP A 63 -0.76 7.44 -1.93
N GLU A 64 -1.74 7.78 -1.12
CA GLU A 64 -2.50 6.85 -0.30
C GLU A 64 -3.97 6.92 -0.68
N LEU A 65 -4.48 5.84 -1.27
CA LEU A 65 -5.84 5.76 -1.81
C LEU A 65 -6.56 4.58 -1.16
N LEU A 66 -7.54 4.91 -0.33
CA LEU A 66 -8.28 3.96 0.47
C LEU A 66 -9.74 3.90 0.01
N GLY A 67 -10.12 2.78 -0.57
CA GLY A 67 -11.51 2.43 -0.81
C GLY A 67 -12.22 2.10 0.50
N HIS A 68 -13.48 1.75 0.42
CA HIS A 68 -14.30 1.29 1.53
C HIS A 68 -15.23 0.17 1.01
N HIS A 69 -16.33 -0.13 1.72
CA HIS A 69 -17.34 -1.03 1.17
C HIS A 69 -17.88 -0.45 -0.14
N GLY A 70 -17.89 -1.24 -1.16
CA GLY A 70 -18.29 -0.83 -2.50
C GLY A 70 -17.41 -1.48 -3.56
N SER A 71 -17.65 -1.15 -4.82
CA SER A 71 -16.81 -1.62 -5.92
C SER A 71 -15.91 -0.47 -6.36
N ASP A 72 -14.67 -0.49 -5.90
CA ASP A 72 -13.77 0.64 -6.00
C ASP A 72 -12.83 0.55 -7.19
N VAL A 73 -12.45 1.70 -7.73
CA VAL A 73 -11.43 1.83 -8.75
C VAL A 73 -10.31 2.73 -8.23
N LEU A 74 -9.16 2.13 -7.96
CA LEU A 74 -7.98 2.82 -7.44
C LEU A 74 -6.84 2.77 -8.47
N SER A 75 -6.19 3.88 -8.72
CA SER A 75 -5.04 3.94 -9.62
C SER A 75 -3.97 4.87 -9.04
N GLY A 76 -2.81 4.32 -8.67
CA GLY A 76 -1.66 5.07 -8.14
C GLY A 76 -1.00 5.93 -9.21
N ARG A 77 -0.76 5.37 -10.39
CA ARG A 77 -0.04 5.91 -11.54
C ARG A 77 1.47 5.84 -11.40
N GLY A 78 2.07 6.55 -10.48
CA GLY A 78 3.52 6.51 -10.33
C GLY A 78 3.98 7.15 -9.04
N GLY A 79 5.06 6.68 -8.53
CA GLY A 79 5.50 6.83 -7.15
C GLY A 79 5.31 5.51 -6.43
N SER A 80 5.71 5.42 -5.18
CA SER A 80 5.41 4.24 -4.37
C SER A 80 4.12 4.49 -3.60
N ASP A 81 3.05 3.84 -4.00
CA ASP A 81 1.70 4.12 -3.55
C ASP A 81 1.20 3.11 -2.50
N VAL A 82 0.25 3.52 -1.69
CA VAL A 82 -0.53 2.65 -0.82
C VAL A 82 -1.97 2.61 -1.32
N LEU A 83 -2.40 1.45 -1.80
CA LEU A 83 -3.71 1.26 -2.39
C LEU A 83 -4.46 0.17 -1.61
N TRP A 84 -5.65 0.48 -1.12
CA TRP A 84 -6.44 -0.47 -0.35
C TRP A 84 -7.89 -0.48 -0.83
N GLY A 85 -8.33 -1.60 -1.40
CA GLY A 85 -9.69 -1.77 -1.92
C GLY A 85 -10.74 -1.54 -0.85
N ASP A 86 -10.63 -2.22 0.28
CA ASP A 86 -11.51 -2.02 1.42
C ASP A 86 -10.71 -1.92 2.71
N HIS A 87 -10.53 -0.69 3.18
CA HIS A 87 -9.71 -0.41 4.36
C HIS A 87 -10.44 -0.64 5.69
N ASP A 88 -11.75 -0.83 5.68
CA ASP A 88 -12.51 -1.18 6.88
C ASP A 88 -12.78 -2.69 6.93
N PRO A 89 -12.21 -3.41 7.91
CA PRO A 89 -12.40 -4.85 8.02
C PRO A 89 -13.78 -5.26 8.55
N ALA A 90 -14.57 -4.32 9.05
CA ALA A 90 -15.85 -4.62 9.66
C ALA A 90 -16.97 -4.72 8.61
N GLY A 91 -17.71 -5.84 8.61
CA GLY A 91 -18.91 -5.98 7.79
C GLY A 91 -18.68 -6.01 6.27
N GLN A 92 -17.49 -6.38 5.82
CA GLN A 92 -17.12 -6.37 4.40
C GLN A 92 -18.02 -7.23 3.53
N PRO A 93 -18.70 -6.66 2.52
CA PRO A 93 -19.57 -7.41 1.64
C PRO A 93 -18.75 -8.27 0.66
N ALA A 94 -19.19 -9.52 0.47
CA ALA A 94 -18.52 -10.43 -0.48
C ALA A 94 -18.92 -10.19 -1.94
N SER A 95 -19.86 -9.29 -2.21
CA SER A 95 -20.38 -8.98 -3.54
C SER A 95 -19.65 -7.83 -4.24
N GLN A 96 -18.79 -7.10 -3.53
CA GLN A 96 -18.02 -6.01 -4.09
C GLN A 96 -16.95 -6.47 -5.10
N ASN A 97 -16.59 -5.58 -6.02
CA ASN A 97 -15.59 -5.86 -7.05
C ASN A 97 -14.63 -4.67 -7.18
N ASP A 98 -13.37 -4.84 -6.79
CA ASP A 98 -12.40 -3.77 -6.85
C ASP A 98 -11.44 -3.92 -8.02
N LEU A 99 -11.11 -2.79 -8.61
CA LEU A 99 -10.09 -2.66 -9.65
C LEU A 99 -8.96 -1.80 -9.10
N ILE A 100 -7.77 -2.39 -8.90
CA ILE A 100 -6.65 -1.71 -8.29
C ILE A 100 -5.45 -1.78 -9.23
N PHE A 101 -4.89 -0.62 -9.55
CA PHE A 101 -3.73 -0.43 -10.41
C PHE A 101 -2.66 0.34 -9.65
N GLY A 102 -1.54 -0.29 -9.32
CA GLY A 102 -0.39 0.37 -8.71
C GLY A 102 0.19 1.39 -9.66
N GLY A 103 0.82 0.95 -10.70
CA GLY A 103 1.36 1.81 -11.73
C GLY A 103 2.86 1.68 -11.91
N ALA A 104 3.62 2.71 -11.66
CA ALA A 104 5.06 2.65 -11.73
C ALA A 104 5.67 3.07 -10.39
N GLY A 105 6.52 2.25 -9.83
CA GLY A 105 7.12 2.41 -8.52
C GLY A 105 6.88 1.18 -7.66
N ASN A 106 7.31 1.20 -6.43
CA ASN A 106 7.16 0.05 -5.54
C ASN A 106 5.89 0.23 -4.71
N ASP A 107 4.82 -0.42 -5.13
CA ASP A 107 3.49 -0.20 -4.59
C ASP A 107 3.12 -1.20 -3.49
N PHE A 108 2.31 -0.75 -2.55
CA PHE A 108 1.75 -1.53 -1.45
C PHE A 108 0.25 -1.66 -1.69
N ILE A 109 -0.18 -2.86 -2.10
CA ILE A 109 -1.56 -3.09 -2.52
C ILE A 109 -2.25 -4.08 -1.61
N TYR A 110 -3.39 -3.68 -1.09
CA TYR A 110 -4.26 -4.52 -0.28
C TYR A 110 -5.57 -4.75 -1.03
N GLY A 111 -5.83 -6.02 -1.37
CA GLY A 111 -7.12 -6.45 -1.85
C GLY A 111 -8.15 -6.49 -0.73
N SER A 112 -9.40 -6.65 -1.11
CA SER A 112 -10.54 -6.69 -0.21
C SER A 112 -11.24 -8.06 -0.20
N HIS A 113 -12.37 -8.14 0.47
CA HIS A 113 -13.34 -9.21 0.25
C HIS A 113 -13.95 -9.09 -1.16
N GLY A 114 -14.78 -10.05 -1.53
CA GLY A 114 -15.39 -10.01 -2.87
C GLY A 114 -14.44 -10.44 -3.98
N ARG A 115 -14.54 -9.76 -5.11
CA ARG A 115 -13.73 -10.06 -6.30
C ARG A 115 -12.79 -8.90 -6.62
N ASN A 116 -11.50 -9.17 -6.67
CA ASN A 116 -10.50 -8.16 -6.93
C ASN A 116 -9.80 -8.42 -8.29
N VAL A 117 -9.56 -7.36 -9.02
CA VAL A 117 -8.63 -7.35 -10.15
C VAL A 117 -7.51 -6.37 -9.79
N ILE A 118 -6.32 -6.91 -9.60
CA ILE A 118 -5.15 -6.16 -9.14
C ILE A 118 -4.08 -6.25 -10.20
N ASN A 119 -3.51 -5.11 -10.55
CA ASN A 119 -2.31 -4.98 -11.35
C ASN A 119 -1.29 -4.16 -10.56
N GLY A 120 -0.17 -4.77 -10.18
CA GLY A 120 0.92 -4.09 -9.47
C GLY A 120 1.51 -3.01 -10.34
N GLY A 121 1.93 -3.36 -11.51
CA GLY A 121 2.53 -2.42 -12.44
C GLY A 121 4.03 -2.66 -12.59
N ALA A 122 4.80 -1.60 -12.74
CA ALA A 122 6.24 -1.70 -12.90
C ALA A 122 6.96 -1.28 -11.62
N GLY A 123 7.79 -2.14 -11.09
CA GLY A 123 8.53 -1.93 -9.85
C GLY A 123 8.49 -3.16 -8.96
N ASN A 124 8.97 -3.04 -7.75
CA ASN A 124 8.95 -4.16 -6.82
C ASN A 124 7.73 -4.00 -5.89
N ASP A 125 6.65 -4.69 -6.22
CA ASP A 125 5.37 -4.52 -5.57
C ASP A 125 5.16 -5.51 -4.42
N ALA A 126 4.43 -5.06 -3.41
CA ALA A 126 3.99 -5.88 -2.30
C ALA A 126 2.46 -5.94 -2.27
N ILE A 127 1.89 -7.11 -2.58
CA ILE A 127 0.45 -7.29 -2.78
C ILE A 127 -0.12 -8.24 -1.74
N SER A 128 -1.12 -7.82 -0.98
CA SER A 128 -1.81 -8.64 0.03
C SER A 128 -3.23 -8.96 -0.40
N VAL A 129 -3.53 -10.26 -0.52
CA VAL A 129 -4.85 -10.76 -0.89
C VAL A 129 -5.30 -11.89 0.05
N HIS A 130 -5.33 -11.58 1.34
CA HIS A 130 -5.72 -12.55 2.36
C HIS A 130 -7.19 -12.97 2.30
N TYR A 131 -8.02 -12.14 1.68
CA TYR A 131 -9.47 -12.33 1.56
C TYR A 131 -9.90 -12.27 0.10
N GLY A 132 -11.15 -12.61 -0.16
CA GLY A 132 -11.74 -12.50 -1.50
C GLY A 132 -11.25 -13.54 -2.52
N ARG A 133 -11.38 -13.18 -3.78
CA ARG A 133 -10.96 -13.97 -4.96
C ARG A 133 -10.70 -13.05 -6.14
N GLY A 134 -10.08 -13.54 -7.20
CA GLY A 134 -9.91 -12.73 -8.42
C GLY A 134 -8.65 -12.98 -9.20
N ILE A 135 -8.07 -11.92 -9.72
CA ILE A 135 -6.85 -11.96 -10.54
C ILE A 135 -5.85 -10.96 -9.97
N VAL A 136 -4.62 -11.40 -9.83
CA VAL A 136 -3.47 -10.58 -9.48
C VAL A 136 -2.44 -10.72 -10.57
N ASP A 137 -2.11 -9.62 -11.22
CA ASP A 137 -0.98 -9.50 -12.12
C ASP A 137 0.02 -8.57 -11.42
N CYS A 138 1.15 -9.13 -10.98
CA CYS A 138 2.13 -8.33 -10.24
C CYS A 138 2.86 -7.37 -11.17
N GLY A 139 3.14 -7.79 -12.41
CA GLY A 139 3.78 -6.94 -13.41
C GLY A 139 5.27 -7.19 -13.56
N PRO A 140 6.00 -6.32 -14.25
CA PRO A 140 7.44 -6.41 -14.36
C PRO A 140 8.14 -5.86 -13.11
N GLY A 141 8.93 -6.71 -12.45
CA GLY A 141 9.68 -6.35 -11.26
C GLY A 141 10.14 -7.54 -10.46
N ARG A 142 10.35 -7.34 -9.20
CA ARG A 142 10.58 -8.40 -8.20
C ARG A 142 9.48 -8.30 -7.14
N ASP A 143 8.40 -9.00 -7.39
CA ASP A 143 7.17 -8.81 -6.65
C ASP A 143 6.97 -9.88 -5.58
N ILE A 144 6.32 -9.47 -4.49
CA ILE A 144 5.90 -10.39 -3.45
C ILE A 144 4.38 -10.28 -3.24
N TYR A 145 3.71 -11.44 -3.26
CA TYR A 145 2.30 -11.46 -2.88
C TYR A 145 2.08 -12.30 -1.62
N HIS A 146 1.20 -11.79 -0.78
CA HIS A 146 0.80 -12.38 0.49
C HIS A 146 -0.61 -12.93 0.37
N VAL A 147 -0.77 -14.21 0.62
CA VAL A 147 -2.07 -14.89 0.52
C VAL A 147 -2.16 -16.00 1.57
N ALA A 148 -3.31 -16.16 2.21
CA ALA A 148 -3.54 -17.32 3.05
C ALA A 148 -3.59 -18.60 2.20
N LYS A 149 -2.95 -19.69 2.65
CA LYS A 149 -2.94 -20.98 1.93
C LYS A 149 -4.34 -21.45 1.50
N SER A 150 -5.33 -21.27 2.38
CA SER A 150 -6.73 -21.60 2.12
C SER A 150 -7.37 -20.74 1.03
N ARG A 151 -6.87 -19.54 0.78
CA ARG A 151 -7.40 -18.57 -0.19
C ARG A 151 -6.67 -18.57 -1.52
N LYS A 152 -5.49 -19.16 -1.61
CA LYS A 152 -4.69 -19.18 -2.85
C LYS A 152 -5.49 -19.68 -4.06
N ARG A 153 -6.35 -20.66 -3.90
CA ARG A 153 -7.18 -21.20 -4.99
C ARG A 153 -8.26 -20.23 -5.49
N GLY A 154 -8.60 -19.20 -4.72
CA GLY A 154 -9.54 -18.14 -5.11
C GLY A 154 -8.94 -17.13 -6.07
N TYR A 155 -7.62 -17.08 -6.19
CA TYR A 155 -6.92 -16.12 -7.03
C TYR A 155 -6.15 -16.79 -8.16
N LYS A 156 -6.07 -16.10 -9.29
CA LYS A 156 -5.16 -16.39 -10.40
C LYS A 156 -4.03 -15.39 -10.36
N PHE A 157 -2.79 -15.87 -10.20
CA PHE A 157 -1.59 -15.04 -10.14
C PHE A 157 -0.85 -15.09 -11.48
N ARG A 158 -0.30 -13.96 -11.90
CA ARG A 158 0.52 -13.78 -13.08
C ARG A 158 1.71 -12.88 -12.76
N ASN A 159 2.86 -13.15 -13.37
CA ASN A 159 4.06 -12.31 -13.24
C ASN A 159 4.39 -11.98 -11.76
N CYS A 160 4.33 -12.97 -10.89
CA CYS A 160 4.57 -12.79 -9.45
C CYS A 160 5.67 -13.76 -9.01
N GLU A 161 6.83 -13.24 -8.57
CA GLU A 161 8.03 -14.03 -8.32
C GLU A 161 8.00 -14.76 -7.00
N LYS A 162 7.46 -14.12 -5.96
CA LYS A 162 7.50 -14.67 -4.61
C LYS A 162 6.13 -14.71 -3.94
N VAL A 163 5.84 -15.84 -3.31
CA VAL A 163 4.65 -15.97 -2.45
C VAL A 163 5.05 -16.03 -0.98
N ASP A 164 4.31 -15.30 -0.13
CA ASP A 164 4.39 -15.41 1.31
C ASP A 164 3.02 -15.81 1.88
N TYR A 165 2.98 -16.95 2.55
CA TYR A 165 1.75 -17.49 3.16
C TYR A 165 1.55 -17.08 4.62
N ARG A 166 2.51 -16.35 5.20
CA ARG A 166 2.41 -15.91 6.60
C ARG A 166 1.35 -14.81 6.73
N SER A 167 0.63 -14.84 7.83
CA SER A 167 -0.24 -13.71 8.21
C SER A 167 0.59 -12.48 8.58
N GLU A 168 -0.01 -11.30 8.58
CA GLU A 168 0.64 -10.06 9.01
C GLU A 168 1.26 -10.21 10.41
N ARG A 169 0.51 -10.81 11.34
CA ARG A 169 1.01 -11.10 12.69
C ARG A 169 2.27 -11.96 12.69
N GLN A 170 2.35 -12.96 11.82
CA GLN A 170 3.53 -13.84 11.71
C GLN A 170 4.71 -13.15 11.04
N ARG A 171 4.50 -12.09 10.30
CA ARG A 171 5.56 -11.26 9.68
C ARG A 171 6.11 -10.20 10.62
N GLY A 172 5.42 -9.95 11.73
CA GLY A 172 5.80 -8.87 12.66
C GLY A 172 5.45 -7.46 12.14
N GLY A 173 4.54 -7.37 11.16
CA GLY A 173 4.12 -6.12 10.56
C GLY A 173 3.62 -6.25 9.13
N GLY A 174 3.49 -5.13 8.45
CA GLY A 174 2.85 -4.99 7.15
C GLY A 174 3.54 -5.67 5.96
N LEU A 175 3.23 -5.19 4.78
CA LEU A 175 3.84 -5.64 3.54
C LEU A 175 5.26 -5.11 3.42
N ARG A 176 6.18 -5.93 2.89
CA ARG A 176 7.53 -5.50 2.53
C ARG A 176 7.83 -5.86 1.09
N PRO A 177 8.21 -4.89 0.24
CA PRO A 177 8.75 -5.20 -1.07
C PRO A 177 10.01 -6.06 -0.96
N LEU A 178 10.35 -6.73 -2.03
CA LEU A 178 11.63 -7.41 -2.12
C LEU A 178 12.76 -6.38 -2.30
N PRO A 179 13.90 -6.57 -1.67
CA PRO A 179 15.07 -5.71 -1.87
C PRO A 179 15.63 -5.79 -3.29
#